data_77d47528376e6f1d9d77b40d6d146691
#
_entry.id   77d47528376e6f1d9d77b40d6d146691
#
_cell.length_a   1.000
_cell.length_b   1.000
_cell.length_c   1.000
_cell.angle_alpha   90.00
_cell.angle_beta   90.00
_cell.angle_gamma   90.00
#
_symmetry.space_group_name_H-M   'P 1'
#
loop_
_entity.id
_entity.type
_entity.pdbx_description
1 polymer ?
#
loop_
_entity_poly.entity_id
_entity_poly.type
_entity_poly.pdbx_seq_one_letter_code
_entity_poly.pdbx_strand_id
1 'polypeptide(L)'
;TQQSGIDDSSDAYSENGTQSTESGTSSEPSSQTYQPTLADYQAVQNQLYRVGTSATRFVVGVTGVTDATDIFNNSYETEGQGVGVILRDNGKQLIILTEKNVVDKADKLSVTFVNDMMADAALVKYDSNTGIAIISVDKSLLDDATIRAIAVAELGNSNIVSRGASVIALEANYAILTGLVTSTTNELSAQDNNYSVLTTDIASNKLQSGILINTDGQVIGLSLQDFNPAEENNTLTAVSIS
;
A
#
# COMPACT_ATOMS: atom_id res chain seq x y z
N THR A 1 -76.70 10.33 -17.23
CA THR A 1 -77.36 11.13 -18.24
C THR A 1 -76.36 11.41 -19.29
N GLN A 2 -76.54 10.72 -20.38
CA GLN A 2 -76.55 11.09 -21.79
C GLN A 2 -75.20 11.52 -22.38
N GLN A 3 -74.61 10.79 -23.26
CA GLN A 3 -75.03 10.19 -24.57
C GLN A 3 -74.73 11.13 -25.75
N SER A 4 -74.05 10.55 -26.73
CA SER A 4 -74.15 10.67 -28.17
C SER A 4 -73.17 11.68 -28.82
N GLY A 5 -72.59 11.44 -29.94
CA GLY A 5 -72.73 10.46 -31.04
C GLY A 5 -71.78 10.93 -32.13
N ILE A 6 -71.21 10.00 -32.87
CA ILE A 6 -71.42 9.66 -34.29
C ILE A 6 -71.30 10.88 -35.26
N ASP A 7 -70.37 10.80 -36.22
CA ASP A 7 -70.41 10.43 -37.66
C ASP A 7 -69.08 10.91 -38.33
N ASP A 8 -68.41 10.10 -39.01
CA ASP A 8 -68.48 9.47 -40.35
C ASP A 8 -68.17 10.43 -41.52
N SER A 9 -67.34 9.97 -42.36
CA SER A 9 -67.22 10.00 -43.80
C SER A 9 -65.78 10.35 -44.29
N SER A 10 -65.11 9.31 -44.72
CA SER A 10 -64.71 8.96 -46.11
C SER A 10 -64.30 10.14 -46.98
N ASP A 11 -63.08 10.08 -47.50
CA ASP A 11 -62.84 9.92 -48.91
C ASP A 11 -61.39 9.59 -49.27
N ALA A 12 -61.29 8.62 -50.14
CA ALA A 12 -60.06 8.09 -50.72
C ALA A 12 -59.65 8.95 -51.90
N TYR A 13 -58.38 9.20 -52.10
CA TYR A 13 -57.75 9.30 -53.41
C TYR A 13 -56.38 8.66 -53.45
N SER A 14 -56.24 7.69 -54.34
CA SER A 14 -55.04 7.04 -54.82
C SER A 14 -54.37 7.89 -55.88
N GLU A 15 -53.00 7.95 -55.86
CA GLU A 15 -52.14 7.80 -57.08
C GLU A 15 -50.66 7.95 -56.69
N ASN A 16 -50.00 6.89 -56.79
CA ASN A 16 -48.97 6.43 -57.73
C ASN A 16 -47.78 7.40 -57.99
N GLY A 17 -46.54 6.96 -57.65
CA GLY A 17 -45.39 7.53 -58.29
C GLY A 17 -44.05 7.35 -57.56
N THR A 18 -43.36 6.31 -57.94
CA THR A 18 -41.90 6.24 -58.16
C THR A 18 -40.97 5.94 -56.97
N GLN A 19 -40.39 4.78 -57.02
CA GLN A 19 -39.20 4.28 -56.32
C GLN A 19 -38.04 5.28 -56.37
N SER A 20 -37.39 5.46 -55.24
CA SER A 20 -35.94 5.64 -55.16
C SER A 20 -35.44 4.92 -53.91
N THR A 21 -34.81 3.82 -54.16
CA THR A 21 -33.98 3.08 -53.19
C THR A 21 -32.78 3.89 -52.81
N GLU A 22 -32.72 4.33 -51.55
CA GLU A 22 -31.46 4.59 -50.87
C GLU A 22 -31.48 3.87 -49.51
N SER A 23 -30.88 2.70 -49.53
CA SER A 23 -30.50 1.97 -48.33
C SER A 23 -29.32 2.70 -47.69
N GLY A 24 -29.62 3.69 -46.86
CA GLY A 24 -28.67 4.24 -45.90
C GLY A 24 -28.75 3.44 -44.62
N THR A 25 -28.00 2.35 -44.53
CA THR A 25 -27.76 1.66 -43.25
C THR A 25 -26.80 2.56 -42.45
N SER A 26 -27.35 3.50 -41.71
CA SER A 26 -26.66 4.14 -40.62
C SER A 26 -26.60 3.12 -39.47
N SER A 27 -25.58 2.27 -39.46
CA SER A 27 -25.19 1.56 -38.28
C SER A 27 -24.66 2.60 -37.29
N GLU A 28 -25.52 3.07 -36.39
CA GLU A 28 -25.06 3.71 -35.17
C GLU A 28 -24.12 2.73 -34.48
N PRO A 29 -22.93 3.15 -34.06
CA PRO A 29 -22.10 2.30 -33.23
C PRO A 29 -22.89 2.07 -31.94
N SER A 30 -23.37 0.84 -31.74
CA SER A 30 -23.92 0.41 -30.47
C SER A 30 -22.83 0.61 -29.44
N SER A 31 -22.93 1.67 -28.64
CA SER A 31 -22.14 1.82 -27.43
C SER A 31 -22.52 0.65 -26.50
N GLN A 32 -21.81 -0.46 -26.64
CA GLN A 32 -21.90 -1.50 -25.65
C GLN A 32 -21.42 -0.89 -24.34
N THR A 33 -22.37 -0.62 -23.46
CA THR A 33 -22.06 -0.18 -22.10
C THR A 33 -21.31 -1.32 -21.44
N TYR A 34 -19.99 -1.11 -21.25
CA TYR A 34 -19.18 -2.10 -20.55
C TYR A 34 -19.76 -2.34 -19.16
N GLN A 35 -20.11 -3.57 -18.86
CA GLN A 35 -20.57 -3.99 -17.52
C GLN A 35 -19.46 -4.79 -16.86
N PRO A 36 -18.87 -4.26 -15.75
CA PRO A 36 -17.86 -4.99 -15.01
C PRO A 36 -18.38 -6.36 -14.55
N THR A 37 -17.56 -7.36 -14.70
CA THR A 37 -17.86 -8.75 -14.30
C THR A 37 -17.05 -9.13 -13.04
N LEU A 38 -17.39 -10.25 -12.41
CA LEU A 38 -16.59 -10.79 -11.31
C LEU A 38 -15.16 -11.15 -11.76
N ALA A 39 -14.98 -11.53 -13.03
CA ALA A 39 -13.67 -11.80 -13.60
C ALA A 39 -12.80 -10.54 -13.68
N ASP A 40 -13.38 -9.39 -14.01
CA ASP A 40 -12.67 -8.11 -14.02
C ASP A 40 -12.22 -7.71 -12.61
N TYR A 41 -13.10 -7.89 -11.63
CA TYR A 41 -12.74 -7.67 -10.22
C TYR A 41 -11.58 -8.58 -9.79
N GLN A 42 -11.64 -9.87 -10.11
CA GLN A 42 -10.56 -10.81 -9.79
C GLN A 42 -9.25 -10.45 -10.49
N ALA A 43 -9.32 -9.94 -11.73
CA ALA A 43 -8.15 -9.47 -12.46
C ALA A 43 -7.49 -8.28 -11.76
N VAL A 44 -8.28 -7.32 -11.25
CA VAL A 44 -7.77 -6.19 -10.46
C VAL A 44 -7.09 -6.67 -9.17
N GLN A 45 -7.73 -7.58 -8.42
CA GLN A 45 -7.13 -8.13 -7.20
C GLN A 45 -5.82 -8.85 -7.48
N ASN A 46 -5.76 -9.65 -8.54
CA ASN A 46 -4.54 -10.32 -8.97
C ASN A 46 -3.44 -9.33 -9.36
N GLN A 47 -3.80 -8.20 -9.98
CA GLN A 47 -2.84 -7.15 -10.32
C GLN A 47 -2.28 -6.48 -9.06
N LEU A 48 -3.12 -6.11 -8.09
CA LEU A 48 -2.68 -5.56 -6.81
C LEU A 48 -1.73 -6.52 -6.07
N TYR A 49 -2.07 -7.80 -6.05
CA TYR A 49 -1.23 -8.83 -5.43
C TYR A 49 0.13 -8.96 -6.15
N ARG A 50 0.18 -8.87 -7.48
CA ARG A 50 1.44 -8.87 -8.24
C ARG A 50 2.31 -7.66 -7.91
N VAL A 51 1.71 -6.47 -7.79
CA VAL A 51 2.44 -5.27 -7.36
C VAL A 51 3.02 -5.48 -5.95
N GLY A 52 2.22 -5.96 -5.00
CA GLY A 52 2.67 -6.30 -3.65
C GLY A 52 3.81 -7.32 -3.65
N THR A 53 3.68 -8.40 -4.42
CA THR A 53 4.73 -9.42 -4.55
C THR A 53 6.03 -8.85 -5.14
N SER A 54 5.94 -7.96 -6.13
CA SER A 54 7.12 -7.28 -6.67
C SER A 54 7.78 -6.39 -5.62
N ALA A 55 6.99 -5.75 -4.80
CA ALA A 55 7.44 -4.82 -3.76
C ALA A 55 8.09 -5.53 -2.56
N THR A 56 7.78 -6.81 -2.28
CA THR A 56 8.46 -7.55 -1.20
C THR A 56 9.98 -7.59 -1.36
N ARG A 57 10.50 -7.38 -2.56
CA ARG A 57 11.94 -7.35 -2.83
C ARG A 57 12.69 -6.21 -2.15
N PHE A 58 12.03 -5.13 -1.81
CA PHE A 58 12.62 -4.02 -1.05
C PHE A 58 12.19 -3.99 0.41
N VAL A 59 11.33 -4.93 0.82
CA VAL A 59 10.92 -5.10 2.21
C VAL A 59 11.87 -6.06 2.92
N VAL A 60 12.19 -5.75 4.16
CA VAL A 60 13.02 -6.59 5.03
C VAL A 60 12.39 -6.69 6.42
N GLY A 61 12.59 -7.81 7.07
CA GLY A 61 12.37 -7.92 8.51
C GLY A 61 13.57 -7.33 9.25
N VAL A 62 13.33 -6.53 10.29
CA VAL A 62 14.38 -6.00 11.15
C VAL A 62 14.17 -6.56 12.56
N THR A 63 15.22 -7.12 13.13
CA THR A 63 15.22 -7.66 14.50
C THR A 63 16.28 -6.96 15.32
N GLY A 64 15.85 -6.39 16.45
CA GLY A 64 16.73 -5.83 17.46
C GLY A 64 16.74 -6.74 18.70
N VAL A 65 17.90 -7.17 19.13
CA VAL A 65 18.09 -7.98 20.34
C VAL A 65 18.71 -7.12 21.43
N THR A 66 18.09 -7.12 22.59
CA THR A 66 18.60 -6.45 23.79
C THR A 66 18.90 -7.48 24.87
N ASP A 67 20.13 -7.49 25.37
CA ASP A 67 20.53 -8.28 26.51
C ASP A 67 20.02 -7.62 27.79
N ALA A 68 19.10 -8.26 28.50
CA ALA A 68 18.52 -7.76 29.73
C ALA A 68 18.86 -8.68 30.92
N THR A 69 18.85 -8.10 32.11
CA THR A 69 19.06 -8.86 33.35
C THR A 69 17.87 -8.62 34.28
N ASP A 70 17.28 -9.66 34.79
CA ASP A 70 16.18 -9.58 35.76
C ASP A 70 16.64 -9.15 37.15
N ILE A 71 15.69 -8.94 38.06
CA ILE A 71 15.97 -8.54 39.44
C ILE A 71 16.70 -9.63 40.25
N PHE A 72 16.77 -10.85 39.71
CA PHE A 72 17.49 -11.99 40.32
C PHE A 72 18.85 -12.21 39.65
N ASN A 73 19.30 -11.30 38.82
CA ASN A 73 20.55 -11.34 38.06
C ASN A 73 20.64 -12.49 37.04
N ASN A 74 19.46 -12.94 36.51
CA ASN A 74 19.43 -13.84 35.37
C ASN A 74 19.41 -13.03 34.07
N SER A 75 20.31 -13.39 33.16
CA SER A 75 20.32 -12.78 31.81
C SER A 75 19.21 -13.37 30.94
N TYR A 76 18.50 -12.54 30.21
CA TYR A 76 17.55 -12.94 29.20
C TYR A 76 17.64 -11.99 28.00
N GLU A 77 17.28 -12.47 26.82
CA GLU A 77 17.22 -11.70 25.60
C GLU A 77 15.79 -11.25 25.34
N THR A 78 15.63 -10.00 24.93
CA THR A 78 14.35 -9.46 24.45
C THR A 78 14.51 -9.08 22.99
N GLU A 79 13.60 -9.56 22.15
CA GLU A 79 13.60 -9.27 20.73
C GLU A 79 12.51 -8.26 20.39
N GLY A 80 12.91 -7.19 19.70
CA GLY A 80 12.01 -6.29 18.98
C GLY A 80 12.01 -6.63 17.49
N GLN A 81 10.84 -6.72 16.89
CA GLN A 81 10.71 -7.00 15.46
C GLN A 81 9.91 -5.89 14.77
N GLY A 82 10.32 -5.54 13.57
CA GLY A 82 9.65 -4.54 12.74
C GLY A 82 9.94 -4.71 11.26
N VAL A 83 9.31 -3.87 10.46
CA VAL A 83 9.53 -3.82 9.02
C VAL A 83 10.63 -2.82 8.68
N GLY A 84 11.37 -3.09 7.61
CA GLY A 84 12.32 -2.16 7.01
C GLY A 84 12.11 -2.04 5.50
N VAL A 85 12.55 -0.90 4.97
CA VAL A 85 12.52 -0.60 3.52
C VAL A 85 13.93 -0.31 3.05
N ILE A 86 14.39 -1.00 2.02
CA ILE A 86 15.67 -0.70 1.36
C ILE A 86 15.49 0.57 0.52
N LEU A 87 15.96 1.72 1.03
CA LEU A 87 15.82 3.01 0.36
C LEU A 87 16.95 3.31 -0.61
N ARG A 88 18.13 2.74 -0.39
CA ARG A 88 19.29 3.05 -1.20
C ARG A 88 20.32 1.94 -1.17
N ASP A 89 20.94 1.72 -2.31
CA ASP A 89 22.17 0.95 -2.47
C ASP A 89 23.27 1.95 -2.90
N ASN A 90 24.31 2.13 -2.07
CA ASN A 90 25.43 3.02 -2.37
C ASN A 90 26.65 2.28 -2.95
N GLY A 91 26.45 1.00 -3.30
CA GLY A 91 27.51 0.11 -3.84
C GLY A 91 28.28 -0.66 -2.74
N LYS A 92 28.36 -0.13 -1.51
CA LYS A 92 29.02 -0.78 -0.36
C LYS A 92 28.02 -1.24 0.69
N GLN A 93 26.97 -0.47 0.90
CA GLN A 93 25.97 -0.70 1.94
C GLN A 93 24.58 -0.50 1.39
N LEU A 94 23.64 -1.25 1.92
CA LEU A 94 22.21 -0.99 1.80
C LEU A 94 21.81 -0.06 2.95
N ILE A 95 21.07 0.99 2.62
CA ILE A 95 20.49 1.93 3.58
C ILE A 95 19.01 1.56 3.73
N ILE A 96 18.61 1.28 4.95
CA ILE A 96 17.29 0.74 5.27
C ILE A 96 16.61 1.67 6.26
N LEU A 97 15.37 2.04 5.94
CA LEU A 97 14.47 2.76 6.83
C LEU A 97 13.69 1.76 7.66
N THR A 98 13.59 2.00 8.96
CA THR A 98 12.83 1.14 9.91
C THR A 98 12.29 1.98 11.06
N GLU A 99 11.74 1.33 12.07
CA GLU A 99 11.24 1.97 13.28
C GLU A 99 12.31 2.12 14.35
N LYS A 100 12.21 3.24 15.08
CA LYS A 100 13.11 3.51 16.21
C LYS A 100 12.95 2.47 17.33
N ASN A 101 11.74 2.08 17.69
CA ASN A 101 11.47 1.17 18.80
C ASN A 101 12.13 -0.23 18.63
N VAL A 102 12.36 -0.66 17.38
CA VAL A 102 13.07 -1.91 17.06
C VAL A 102 14.57 -1.77 17.28
N VAL A 103 15.14 -0.59 17.03
CA VAL A 103 16.59 -0.36 17.08
C VAL A 103 17.06 0.34 18.35
N ASP A 104 16.13 1.00 19.08
CA ASP A 104 16.45 1.72 20.30
C ASP A 104 16.82 0.72 21.40
N LYS A 105 18.01 0.88 21.95
CA LYS A 105 18.61 0.00 22.98
C LYS A 105 18.95 -1.42 22.52
N ALA A 106 18.87 -1.71 21.23
CA ALA A 106 19.30 -3.01 20.73
C ALA A 106 20.83 -3.13 20.79
N ASP A 107 21.33 -4.17 21.41
CA ASP A 107 22.75 -4.52 21.47
C ASP A 107 23.21 -5.13 20.14
N LYS A 108 22.29 -5.82 19.45
CA LYS A 108 22.50 -6.41 18.13
C LYS A 108 21.33 -6.11 17.22
N LEU A 109 21.64 -5.81 15.97
CA LEU A 109 20.65 -5.61 14.91
C LEU A 109 20.90 -6.60 13.78
N SER A 110 19.84 -7.22 13.29
CA SER A 110 19.87 -8.08 12.12
C SER A 110 18.74 -7.75 11.15
N VAL A 111 18.98 -8.05 9.88
CA VAL A 111 18.02 -7.85 8.79
C VAL A 111 17.79 -9.19 8.10
N THR A 112 16.53 -9.57 7.94
CA THR A 112 16.10 -10.74 7.18
C THR A 112 15.57 -10.29 5.83
N PHE A 113 16.16 -10.79 4.75
CA PHE A 113 15.80 -10.47 3.38
C PHE A 113 14.72 -11.42 2.84
N VAL A 114 14.15 -11.08 1.69
CA VAL A 114 13.05 -11.82 1.03
C VAL A 114 13.35 -13.29 0.73
N ASN A 115 14.61 -13.68 0.70
CA ASN A 115 15.08 -15.06 0.51
C ASN A 115 15.51 -15.75 1.83
N ASP A 116 15.05 -15.23 2.97
CA ASP A 116 15.33 -15.70 4.33
C ASP A 116 16.82 -15.60 4.75
N MET A 117 17.65 -14.92 3.95
CA MET A 117 19.02 -14.63 4.31
C MET A 117 19.05 -13.56 5.39
N MET A 118 19.82 -13.78 6.44
CA MET A 118 20.02 -12.84 7.55
C MET A 118 21.42 -12.22 7.48
N ALA A 119 21.49 -10.93 7.77
CA ALA A 119 22.76 -10.22 7.88
C ALA A 119 22.74 -9.25 9.06
N ASP A 120 23.91 -9.02 9.66
CA ASP A 120 24.09 -8.02 10.69
C ASP A 120 23.88 -6.62 10.13
N ALA A 121 23.27 -5.75 10.94
CA ALA A 121 23.02 -4.37 10.60
C ALA A 121 23.61 -3.43 11.65
N ALA A 122 23.90 -2.21 11.24
CA ALA A 122 24.39 -1.14 12.12
C ALA A 122 23.40 0.03 12.15
N LEU A 123 23.12 0.54 13.33
CA LEU A 123 22.33 1.76 13.50
C LEU A 123 23.14 2.97 12.96
N VAL A 124 22.56 3.72 12.04
CA VAL A 124 23.13 4.95 11.51
C VAL A 124 22.64 6.15 12.30
N LYS A 125 21.32 6.28 12.42
CA LYS A 125 20.65 7.32 13.21
C LYS A 125 19.19 7.01 13.40
N TYR A 126 18.55 7.68 14.33
CA TYR A 126 17.10 7.71 14.47
C TYR A 126 16.62 9.14 14.79
N ASP A 127 15.34 9.35 14.55
CA ASP A 127 14.61 10.54 14.95
C ASP A 127 13.58 10.16 16.01
N SER A 128 13.71 10.76 17.19
CA SER A 128 12.81 10.49 18.31
C SER A 128 11.43 11.12 18.14
N ASN A 129 11.30 12.14 17.28
CA ASN A 129 10.03 12.83 17.06
C ASN A 129 9.12 12.06 16.12
N THR A 130 9.70 11.48 15.07
CA THR A 130 8.94 10.70 14.07
C THR A 130 8.91 9.20 14.36
N GLY A 131 9.74 8.70 15.25
CA GLY A 131 9.88 7.26 15.49
C GLY A 131 10.56 6.48 14.36
N ILE A 132 11.21 7.20 13.44
CA ILE A 132 11.90 6.61 12.28
C ILE A 132 13.37 6.40 12.60
N ALA A 133 13.94 5.31 12.11
CA ALA A 133 15.36 5.01 12.20
C ALA A 133 15.95 4.61 10.85
N ILE A 134 17.24 4.86 10.70
CA ILE A 134 18.04 4.43 9.56
C ILE A 134 19.10 3.46 10.05
N ILE A 135 19.13 2.29 9.43
CA ILE A 135 20.16 1.28 9.62
C ILE A 135 20.90 1.00 8.33
N SER A 136 22.05 0.37 8.40
CA SER A 136 22.82 -0.03 7.23
C SER A 136 23.27 -1.49 7.34
N VAL A 137 23.30 -2.18 6.19
CA VAL A 137 23.85 -3.52 6.03
C VAL A 137 25.02 -3.45 5.06
N ASP A 138 26.18 -4.01 5.43
CA ASP A 138 27.33 -4.09 4.53
C ASP A 138 27.06 -5.16 3.45
N LYS A 139 27.18 -4.79 2.19
CA LYS A 139 26.92 -5.69 1.06
C LYS A 139 27.91 -6.86 0.97
N SER A 140 29.08 -6.73 1.60
CA SER A 140 30.03 -7.85 1.67
C SER A 140 29.55 -9.03 2.51
N LEU A 141 28.51 -8.81 3.34
CA LEU A 141 27.85 -9.87 4.11
C LEU A 141 26.81 -10.64 3.29
N LEU A 142 26.43 -10.12 2.12
CA LEU A 142 25.37 -10.70 1.29
C LEU A 142 25.94 -11.57 0.17
N ASP A 143 25.28 -12.67 -0.07
CA ASP A 143 25.59 -13.52 -1.23
C ASP A 143 24.97 -12.97 -2.53
N ASP A 144 25.44 -13.48 -3.66
CA ASP A 144 24.94 -13.08 -4.98
C ASP A 144 23.44 -13.40 -5.17
N ALA A 145 22.92 -14.42 -4.51
CA ALA A 145 21.50 -14.78 -4.60
C ALA A 145 20.64 -13.71 -3.94
N THR A 146 21.03 -13.25 -2.76
CA THR A 146 20.36 -12.16 -2.04
C THR A 146 20.45 -10.85 -2.82
N ILE A 147 21.63 -10.49 -3.34
CA ILE A 147 21.81 -9.26 -4.14
C ILE A 147 20.88 -9.26 -5.37
N ARG A 148 20.65 -10.40 -6.01
CA ARG A 148 19.68 -10.52 -7.12
C ARG A 148 18.22 -10.53 -6.69
N ALA A 149 17.94 -11.00 -5.48
CA ALA A 149 16.57 -11.09 -4.96
C ALA A 149 16.02 -9.74 -4.53
N ILE A 150 16.86 -8.87 -3.97
CA ILE A 150 16.45 -7.56 -3.44
C ILE A 150 16.25 -6.50 -4.52
N ALA A 151 15.58 -5.43 -4.13
CA ALA A 151 15.44 -4.20 -4.92
C ALA A 151 15.56 -2.98 -4.00
N VAL A 152 15.72 -1.80 -4.58
CA VAL A 152 15.61 -0.52 -3.87
C VAL A 152 14.20 0.01 -4.08
N ALA A 153 13.59 0.50 -3.00
CA ALA A 153 12.25 1.08 -3.06
C ALA A 153 12.25 2.40 -3.81
N GLU A 154 11.22 2.63 -4.59
CA GLU A 154 10.89 3.93 -5.16
C GLU A 154 9.92 4.65 -4.21
N LEU A 155 10.19 5.93 -3.92
CA LEU A 155 9.32 6.76 -3.10
C LEU A 155 8.27 7.41 -3.97
N GLY A 156 6.99 7.26 -3.59
CA GLY A 156 5.87 7.91 -4.22
C GLY A 156 5.59 9.29 -3.63
N ASN A 157 4.63 10.00 -4.19
CA ASN A 157 4.18 11.28 -3.66
C ASN A 157 2.88 11.08 -2.88
N SER A 158 2.97 11.08 -1.56
CA SER A 158 1.81 10.89 -0.67
C SER A 158 0.84 12.08 -0.69
N ASN A 159 1.27 13.28 -1.11
CA ASN A 159 0.41 14.47 -1.19
C ASN A 159 -0.65 14.39 -2.30
N ILE A 160 -0.46 13.54 -3.29
CA ILE A 160 -1.44 13.33 -4.37
C ILE A 160 -2.40 12.15 -4.11
N VAL A 161 -2.17 11.42 -3.02
CA VAL A 161 -3.03 10.30 -2.64
C VAL A 161 -4.39 10.85 -2.21
N SER A 162 -5.45 10.31 -2.80
CA SER A 162 -6.82 10.73 -2.49
C SER A 162 -7.58 9.66 -1.72
N ARG A 163 -8.60 10.09 -0.98
CA ARG A 163 -9.55 9.18 -0.35
C ARG A 163 -10.21 8.28 -1.41
N GLY A 164 -10.29 6.99 -1.15
CA GLY A 164 -10.76 5.96 -2.09
C GLY A 164 -9.67 5.42 -3.01
N ALA A 165 -8.43 5.92 -2.93
CA ALA A 165 -7.31 5.32 -3.66
C ALA A 165 -7.01 3.92 -3.15
N SER A 166 -6.77 2.97 -4.07
CA SER A 166 -6.31 1.62 -3.72
C SER A 166 -4.87 1.66 -3.23
N VAL A 167 -4.62 0.96 -2.15
CA VAL A 167 -3.30 0.85 -1.53
C VAL A 167 -2.99 -0.60 -1.15
N ILE A 168 -1.73 -0.90 -1.00
CA ILE A 168 -1.22 -2.21 -0.61
C ILE A 168 -0.35 -2.00 0.62
N ALA A 169 -0.59 -2.76 1.68
CA ALA A 169 0.27 -2.81 2.85
C ALA A 169 1.13 -4.07 2.82
N LEU A 170 2.40 -3.91 3.18
CA LEU A 170 3.39 -4.96 3.27
C LEU A 170 3.90 -5.01 4.72
N GLU A 171 3.90 -6.21 5.30
CA GLU A 171 4.37 -6.46 6.66
C GLU A 171 5.75 -7.13 6.68
N ALA A 172 6.40 -7.17 7.85
CA ALA A 172 7.72 -7.79 8.03
C ALA A 172 7.75 -9.30 7.71
N ASN A 173 6.61 -9.98 7.82
CA ASN A 173 6.42 -11.38 7.45
C ASN A 173 6.09 -11.58 5.97
N TYR A 174 6.22 -10.54 5.14
CA TYR A 174 5.87 -10.50 3.72
C TYR A 174 4.37 -10.70 3.41
N ALA A 175 3.48 -10.53 4.40
CA ALA A 175 2.05 -10.49 4.14
C ALA A 175 1.71 -9.29 3.25
N ILE A 176 0.81 -9.52 2.29
CA ILE A 176 0.33 -8.53 1.32
C ILE A 176 -1.15 -8.30 1.61
N LEU A 177 -1.49 -7.11 2.07
CA LEU A 177 -2.85 -6.70 2.37
C LEU A 177 -3.25 -5.60 1.41
N THR A 178 -4.49 -5.63 0.93
CA THR A 178 -5.02 -4.62 0.01
C THR A 178 -6.20 -3.91 0.63
N GLY A 179 -6.33 -2.62 0.36
CA GLY A 179 -7.44 -1.82 0.86
C GLY A 179 -7.51 -0.45 0.20
N LEU A 180 -8.28 0.43 0.79
CA LEU A 180 -8.52 1.78 0.32
C LEU A 180 -8.08 2.81 1.37
N VAL A 181 -7.64 3.97 0.90
CA VAL A 181 -7.44 5.13 1.77
C VAL A 181 -8.79 5.68 2.20
N THR A 182 -9.05 5.73 3.49
CA THR A 182 -10.28 6.25 4.07
C THR A 182 -10.17 7.71 4.51
N SER A 183 -8.95 8.15 4.90
CA SER A 183 -8.68 9.54 5.27
C SER A 183 -7.25 9.95 4.90
N THR A 184 -7.10 11.21 4.47
CA THR A 184 -5.82 11.86 4.18
C THR A 184 -5.65 13.16 4.96
N THR A 185 -6.61 13.48 5.84
CA THR A 185 -6.66 14.74 6.59
C THR A 185 -6.31 14.58 8.06
N ASN A 186 -5.98 13.37 8.48
CA ASN A 186 -5.55 13.12 9.85
C ASN A 186 -4.10 13.59 10.01
N GLU A 187 -3.80 14.12 11.18
CA GLU A 187 -2.47 14.57 11.55
C GLU A 187 -2.04 13.85 12.83
N LEU A 188 -0.76 13.51 12.85
CA LEU A 188 -0.08 13.03 14.04
C LEU A 188 0.69 14.20 14.63
N SER A 189 0.30 14.61 15.85
CA SER A 189 1.01 15.67 16.57
C SER A 189 2.22 15.09 17.28
N ALA A 190 3.42 15.47 16.84
CA ALA A 190 4.67 15.24 17.54
C ALA A 190 5.15 16.53 18.23
N GLN A 191 6.26 16.44 19.00
CA GLN A 191 6.73 17.61 19.77
C GLN A 191 7.21 18.77 18.90
N ASP A 192 7.65 18.48 17.69
CA ASP A 192 8.25 19.45 16.77
C ASP A 192 7.31 19.88 15.63
N ASN A 193 6.41 19.03 15.20
CA ASN A 193 5.52 19.30 14.07
C ASN A 193 4.31 18.35 14.04
N ASN A 194 3.34 18.67 13.19
CA ASN A 194 2.26 17.76 12.82
C ASN A 194 2.62 17.05 11.51
N TYR A 195 2.49 15.73 11.51
CA TYR A 195 2.77 14.88 10.35
C TYR A 195 1.48 14.39 9.74
N SER A 196 1.36 14.50 8.43
CA SER A 196 0.20 13.98 7.70
C SER A 196 0.14 12.45 7.79
N VAL A 197 -1.06 11.92 7.96
CA VAL A 197 -1.31 10.50 8.15
C VAL A 197 -2.33 9.99 7.15
N LEU A 198 -2.01 8.87 6.52
CA LEU A 198 -2.93 8.12 5.66
C LEU A 198 -3.62 7.05 6.50
N THR A 199 -4.95 7.11 6.61
CA THR A 199 -5.75 6.07 7.24
C THR A 199 -6.38 5.19 6.18
N THR A 200 -6.40 3.87 6.42
CA THR A 200 -6.92 2.88 5.47
C THR A 200 -8.06 2.06 6.10
N ASP A 201 -8.73 1.24 5.29
CA ASP A 201 -9.67 0.20 5.76
C ASP A 201 -8.98 -1.16 5.99
N ILE A 202 -7.66 -1.23 5.82
CA ILE A 202 -6.89 -2.45 6.08
C ILE A 202 -6.88 -2.71 7.59
N ALA A 203 -7.32 -3.90 7.99
CA ALA A 203 -7.24 -4.32 9.39
C ALA A 203 -5.78 -4.41 9.83
N SER A 204 -5.46 -3.83 10.98
CA SER A 204 -4.11 -3.84 11.55
C SER A 204 -4.14 -4.20 13.02
N ASN A 205 -3.07 -4.85 13.45
CA ASN A 205 -2.78 -5.09 14.86
C ASN A 205 -1.86 -3.97 15.38
N LYS A 206 -2.08 -3.47 16.59
CA LYS A 206 -1.30 -2.39 17.22
C LYS A 206 0.21 -2.67 17.33
N LEU A 207 0.60 -3.92 17.23
CA LEU A 207 1.99 -4.39 17.37
C LEU A 207 2.68 -4.65 16.03
N GLN A 208 2.04 -4.32 14.91
CA GLN A 208 2.59 -4.58 13.59
C GLN A 208 2.91 -3.26 12.90
N SER A 209 4.15 -3.15 12.47
CA SER A 209 4.58 -2.15 11.51
C SER A 209 4.36 -2.62 10.09
N GLY A 210 4.16 -1.68 9.18
CA GLY A 210 3.91 -1.98 7.78
C GLY A 210 4.37 -0.86 6.86
N ILE A 211 4.51 -1.20 5.60
CA ILE A 211 4.84 -0.26 4.53
C ILE A 211 3.61 -0.11 3.66
N LEU A 212 3.18 1.12 3.43
CA LEU A 212 2.08 1.43 2.52
C LEU A 212 2.63 1.82 1.16
N ILE A 213 2.19 1.13 0.11
CA ILE A 213 2.54 1.44 -1.28
C ILE A 213 1.29 1.75 -2.11
N ASN A 214 1.48 2.54 -3.17
CA ASN A 214 0.46 2.79 -4.17
C ASN A 214 0.37 1.64 -5.21
N THR A 215 -0.54 1.76 -6.16
CA THR A 215 -0.73 0.76 -7.24
C THR A 215 0.43 0.68 -8.24
N ASP A 216 1.34 1.65 -8.23
CA ASP A 216 2.56 1.64 -9.03
C ASP A 216 3.74 0.96 -8.30
N GLY A 217 3.52 0.53 -7.04
CA GLY A 217 4.53 -0.12 -6.21
C GLY A 217 5.47 0.86 -5.49
N GLN A 218 5.14 2.15 -5.47
CA GLN A 218 5.93 3.18 -4.81
C GLN A 218 5.51 3.33 -3.35
N VAL A 219 6.47 3.49 -2.45
CA VAL A 219 6.22 3.68 -1.02
C VAL A 219 5.64 5.08 -0.77
N ILE A 220 4.49 5.14 -0.10
CA ILE A 220 3.77 6.38 0.21
C ILE A 220 3.61 6.62 1.71
N GLY A 221 3.91 5.64 2.55
CA GLY A 221 3.84 5.79 4.00
C GLY A 221 4.41 4.61 4.77
N LEU A 222 4.70 4.87 6.05
CA LEU A 222 5.07 3.85 7.03
C LEU A 222 4.06 3.82 8.17
N SER A 223 3.59 2.61 8.50
CA SER A 223 2.87 2.35 9.73
C SER A 223 3.89 2.01 10.81
N LEU A 224 3.94 2.83 11.85
CA LEU A 224 4.87 2.71 12.95
C LEU A 224 4.09 2.27 14.21
N GLN A 225 4.65 1.37 15.01
CA GLN A 225 3.99 0.86 16.22
C GLN A 225 3.70 1.97 17.24
N ASP A 226 4.64 2.88 17.45
CA ASP A 226 4.53 3.97 18.42
C ASP A 226 3.58 5.10 17.97
N PHE A 227 3.27 5.16 16.68
CA PHE A 227 2.47 6.21 16.07
C PHE A 227 1.14 5.71 15.50
N ASN A 228 0.64 4.60 15.99
CA ASN A 228 -0.68 4.15 15.62
C ASN A 228 -1.73 4.89 16.50
N PRO A 229 -2.48 5.86 15.97
CA PRO A 229 -3.48 6.61 16.71
C PRO A 229 -4.67 5.75 17.15
N ALA A 230 -4.58 4.47 16.99
CA ALA A 230 -5.64 3.48 17.14
C ALA A 230 -5.92 3.12 18.59
N GLU A 231 -6.24 4.07 19.42
CA GLU A 231 -7.08 3.73 20.59
C GLU A 231 -8.50 3.32 20.16
N GLU A 232 -8.96 3.72 18.97
CA GLU A 232 -10.35 3.52 18.52
C GLU A 232 -10.54 2.72 17.23
N ASN A 233 -9.52 2.55 16.38
CA ASN A 233 -9.70 1.87 15.09
C ASN A 233 -8.61 0.82 14.85
N ASN A 234 -9.00 -0.44 14.75
CA ASN A 234 -8.12 -1.56 14.35
C ASN A 234 -7.78 -1.49 12.85
N THR A 235 -7.44 -0.31 12.33
CA THR A 235 -7.12 -0.09 10.93
C THR A 235 -5.71 0.46 10.79
N LEU A 236 -5.03 0.09 9.71
CA LEU A 236 -3.67 0.51 9.43
C LEU A 236 -3.65 2.01 9.12
N THR A 237 -2.83 2.72 9.87
CA THR A 237 -2.54 4.13 9.70
C THR A 237 -1.05 4.31 9.45
N ALA A 238 -0.70 5.06 8.41
CA ALA A 238 0.69 5.26 8.00
C ALA A 238 1.07 6.74 8.00
N VAL A 239 2.24 7.05 8.55
CA VAL A 239 2.85 8.37 8.41
C VAL A 239 3.25 8.57 6.97
N SER A 240 2.87 9.70 6.41
CA SER A 240 3.17 10.12 5.04
C SER A 240 4.67 10.38 4.87
N ILE A 241 5.28 9.96 3.75
CA ILE A 241 6.74 10.08 3.50
C ILE A 241 7.12 11.22 2.55
N SER A 242 6.19 12.24 2.14
CA SER A 242 6.41 13.39 1.24
C SER A 242 6.30 14.69 1.98
#